data_ccd471df410091b8d7fedfea1a093e77
#
_entry.id   ccd471df410091b8d7fedfea1a093e77
#
_cell.length_a   1.000
_cell.length_b   1.000
_cell.length_c   1.000
_cell.angle_alpha   90.00
_cell.angle_beta   90.00
_cell.angle_gamma   90.00
#
_symmetry.space_group_name_H-M   'P 1'
#
loop_
_entity.id
_entity.type
_entity.pdbx_description
1 polymer ?
#
loop_
_entity_poly.entity_id
_entity_poly.type
_entity_poly.pdbx_seq_one_letter_code
_entity_poly.pdbx_strand_id
1 'polypeptide(L)'
;GAGVAGLAAMPARARLGPGWHGRPLLDVDRAELAAYAQQAELSWVSDPTNSATRFDRGWLREQVLPQLRTRWPRAAATVSRSARHLAEAARLLAALAESDAKGLLDGGRLAIDGLRRLPQDRQANLLRWWIREQGLGAPSAARFESILDDLMEARADAAPLVRWESGELRRYRDRLYAMQPLPEPPAGTLRFDPALPAGIGGLMRPVPPVWAGSGSPPSAKDRKRSSPPSPSTN
;
A
#
# COMPACT_ATOMS: atom_id res chain seq x y z
N GLY A 1 -3.51 12.39 5.00
CA GLY A 1 -4.84 12.65 5.53
C GLY A 1 -5.67 11.37 5.61
N ALA A 2 -6.56 11.29 6.58
CA ALA A 2 -7.45 10.14 6.72
C ALA A 2 -8.58 10.25 5.69
N GLY A 3 -8.58 9.39 4.67
CA GLY A 3 -9.72 9.23 3.77
C GLY A 3 -10.92 8.56 4.46
N VAL A 4 -11.98 8.27 3.70
CA VAL A 4 -13.23 7.67 4.22
C VAL A 4 -12.95 6.45 5.11
N ALA A 5 -12.07 5.54 4.68
CA ALA A 5 -11.71 4.35 5.44
C ALA A 5 -10.97 4.68 6.76
N GLY A 6 -10.15 5.72 6.79
CA GLY A 6 -9.45 6.15 8.01
C GLY A 6 -10.38 6.83 9.03
N LEU A 7 -11.37 7.58 8.56
CA LEU A 7 -12.37 8.23 9.40
C LEU A 7 -13.49 7.27 9.87
N ALA A 8 -13.59 6.08 9.26
CA ALA A 8 -14.54 5.04 9.65
C ALA A 8 -14.28 4.46 11.04
N ALA A 9 -13.23 4.93 11.72
CA ALA A 9 -12.78 4.47 13.03
C ALA A 9 -12.43 2.96 13.07
N MET A 10 -12.48 2.39 14.26
CA MET A 10 -12.10 1.00 14.51
C MET A 10 -13.26 0.06 14.17
N PRO A 11 -13.09 -0.94 13.28
CA PRO A 11 -14.14 -1.88 12.98
C PRO A 11 -14.39 -2.83 14.17
N ALA A 12 -15.66 -3.24 14.38
CA ALA A 12 -16.02 -4.24 15.39
C ALA A 12 -15.35 -5.60 15.13
N ARG A 13 -15.05 -5.90 13.86
CA ARG A 13 -14.35 -7.11 13.44
C ARG A 13 -13.35 -6.78 12.32
N ALA A 14 -12.12 -7.26 12.44
CA ALA A 14 -11.07 -7.06 11.44
C ALA A 14 -10.31 -8.37 11.19
N ARG A 15 -9.74 -8.54 10.01
CA ARG A 15 -8.79 -9.62 9.73
C ARG A 15 -7.51 -9.41 10.55
N LEU A 16 -6.97 -10.51 11.10
CA LEU A 16 -5.69 -10.54 11.79
C LEU A 16 -4.97 -11.83 11.41
N GLY A 17 -4.04 -11.75 10.46
CA GLY A 17 -3.43 -12.93 9.87
C GLY A 17 -4.47 -13.89 9.29
N PRO A 18 -4.41 -15.21 9.59
CA PRO A 18 -5.39 -16.19 9.13
C PRO A 18 -6.73 -16.10 9.89
N GLY A 19 -6.79 -15.38 11.00
CA GLY A 19 -7.94 -15.30 11.89
C GLY A 19 -8.68 -13.97 11.86
N TRP A 20 -9.40 -13.70 12.93
CA TRP A 20 -10.20 -12.51 13.13
C TRP A 20 -9.96 -11.89 14.49
N HIS A 21 -9.89 -10.58 14.51
CA HIS A 21 -9.92 -9.79 15.75
C HIS A 21 -11.32 -9.19 15.93
N GLY A 22 -12.02 -9.61 16.99
CA GLY A 22 -13.31 -9.04 17.40
C GLY A 22 -13.13 -8.02 18.53
N ARG A 23 -14.00 -7.01 18.54
CA ARG A 23 -14.09 -5.97 19.58
C ARG A 23 -15.51 -5.89 20.11
N PRO A 24 -15.92 -6.83 20.99
CA PRO A 24 -17.32 -6.94 21.43
C PRO A 24 -17.75 -5.75 22.31
N LEU A 25 -16.83 -5.05 22.96
CA LEU A 25 -17.10 -3.93 23.87
C LEU A 25 -16.96 -2.55 23.20
N LEU A 26 -16.92 -2.50 21.87
CA LEU A 26 -16.68 -1.25 21.13
C LEU A 26 -17.77 -0.19 21.35
N ASP A 27 -19.01 -0.63 21.54
CA ASP A 27 -20.19 0.22 21.73
C ASP A 27 -20.51 0.47 23.23
N VAL A 28 -19.71 -0.06 24.16
CA VAL A 28 -19.88 0.12 25.60
C VAL A 28 -19.00 1.27 26.09
N ASP A 29 -19.59 2.18 26.86
CA ASP A 29 -18.84 3.32 27.40
C ASP A 29 -17.86 2.86 28.48
N ARG A 30 -16.68 3.49 28.54
CA ARG A 30 -15.65 3.16 29.54
C ARG A 30 -16.18 3.31 30.97
N ALA A 31 -17.06 4.28 31.22
CA ALA A 31 -17.68 4.49 32.53
C ALA A 31 -18.56 3.30 32.94
N GLU A 32 -19.32 2.74 32.00
CA GLU A 32 -20.15 1.54 32.21
C GLU A 32 -19.28 0.32 32.51
N LEU A 33 -18.17 0.16 31.77
CA LEU A 33 -17.19 -0.91 32.01
C LEU A 33 -16.55 -0.81 33.39
N ALA A 34 -16.18 0.42 33.80
CA ALA A 34 -15.60 0.65 35.11
C ALA A 34 -16.61 0.37 36.26
N ALA A 35 -17.86 0.80 36.07
CA ALA A 35 -18.95 0.53 37.05
C ALA A 35 -19.22 -0.98 37.17
N TYR A 36 -19.29 -1.69 36.05
CA TYR A 36 -19.45 -3.14 36.04
C TYR A 36 -18.27 -3.84 36.76
N ALA A 37 -17.03 -3.45 36.47
CA ALA A 37 -15.87 -4.05 37.11
C ALA A 37 -15.85 -3.83 38.63
N GLN A 38 -16.28 -2.65 39.09
CA GLN A 38 -16.44 -2.36 40.52
C GLN A 38 -17.55 -3.20 41.16
N GLN A 39 -18.72 -3.27 40.51
CA GLN A 39 -19.84 -4.07 40.97
C GLN A 39 -19.54 -5.57 41.03
N ALA A 40 -18.75 -6.06 40.08
CA ALA A 40 -18.32 -7.45 40.03
C ALA A 40 -17.05 -7.73 40.87
N GLU A 41 -16.58 -6.77 41.63
CA GLU A 41 -15.40 -6.85 42.53
C GLU A 41 -14.13 -7.34 41.78
N LEU A 42 -13.99 -6.99 40.51
CA LEU A 42 -12.83 -7.37 39.70
C LEU A 42 -11.62 -6.55 40.10
N SER A 43 -10.49 -7.21 40.27
CA SER A 43 -9.21 -6.54 40.45
C SER A 43 -8.52 -6.29 39.12
N TRP A 44 -7.98 -5.09 38.90
CA TRP A 44 -7.21 -4.76 37.67
C TRP A 44 -5.99 -3.93 38.01
N VAL A 45 -5.00 -4.01 37.16
CA VAL A 45 -3.79 -3.18 37.24
C VAL A 45 -4.03 -1.88 36.48
N SER A 46 -3.79 -0.75 37.14
CA SER A 46 -3.77 0.55 36.48
C SER A 46 -2.37 0.81 35.94
N ASP A 47 -2.21 0.77 34.60
CA ASP A 47 -0.95 1.13 33.96
C ASP A 47 -0.78 2.65 33.93
N PRO A 48 0.27 3.23 34.59
CA PRO A 48 0.54 4.65 34.56
C PRO A 48 0.69 5.27 33.19
N THR A 49 1.07 4.46 32.17
CA THR A 49 1.22 4.93 30.80
C THR A 49 -0.12 5.30 30.16
N ASN A 50 -1.24 4.79 30.68
CA ASN A 50 -2.58 5.11 30.19
C ASN A 50 -3.00 6.56 30.45
N SER A 51 -2.43 7.20 31.48
CA SER A 51 -2.65 8.61 31.83
C SER A 51 -1.52 9.55 31.40
N ALA A 52 -0.48 9.00 30.73
CA ALA A 52 0.66 9.80 30.30
C ALA A 52 0.27 10.73 29.13
N THR A 53 0.21 12.03 29.41
CA THR A 53 -0.12 13.09 28.44
C THR A 53 0.99 13.36 27.40
N ARG A 54 2.14 12.73 27.56
CA ARG A 54 3.24 12.78 26.57
C ARG A 54 2.86 12.15 25.20
N PHE A 55 1.84 11.29 25.19
CA PHE A 55 1.32 10.69 23.98
C PHE A 55 0.04 11.42 23.53
N ASP A 56 -0.11 11.70 22.26
CA ASP A 56 -1.28 12.39 21.68
C ASP A 56 -2.61 11.80 22.16
N ARG A 57 -2.70 10.48 22.23
CA ARG A 57 -3.89 9.77 22.68
C ARG A 57 -4.21 10.06 24.15
N GLY A 58 -3.19 10.11 25.02
CA GLY A 58 -3.34 10.46 26.43
C GLY A 58 -3.76 11.92 26.58
N TRP A 59 -3.06 12.80 25.88
CA TRP A 59 -3.36 14.24 25.89
C TRP A 59 -4.78 14.55 25.40
N LEU A 60 -5.20 13.96 24.28
CA LEU A 60 -6.57 14.13 23.79
C LEU A 60 -7.61 13.68 24.80
N ARG A 61 -7.39 12.54 25.47
CA ARG A 61 -8.32 11.98 26.44
C ARG A 61 -8.43 12.82 27.71
N GLU A 62 -7.31 13.28 28.22
CA GLU A 62 -7.25 13.96 29.52
C GLU A 62 -7.46 15.49 29.41
N GLN A 63 -7.09 16.10 28.27
CA GLN A 63 -7.12 17.56 28.13
C GLN A 63 -8.20 18.04 27.17
N VAL A 64 -8.41 17.38 26.02
CA VAL A 64 -9.29 17.90 24.95
C VAL A 64 -10.72 17.38 25.07
N LEU A 65 -10.88 16.08 25.24
CA LEU A 65 -12.22 15.47 25.31
C LEU A 65 -13.08 15.98 26.47
N PRO A 66 -12.57 16.25 27.68
CA PRO A 66 -13.37 16.83 28.75
C PRO A 66 -13.89 18.22 28.38
N GLN A 67 -13.06 19.08 27.79
CA GLN A 67 -13.47 20.42 27.36
C GLN A 67 -14.56 20.37 26.28
N LEU A 68 -14.40 19.46 25.30
CA LEU A 68 -15.42 19.24 24.29
C LEU A 68 -16.74 18.74 24.89
N ARG A 69 -16.69 17.81 25.85
CA ARG A 69 -17.89 17.29 26.53
C ARG A 69 -18.61 18.36 27.36
N THR A 70 -17.88 19.25 27.99
CA THR A 70 -18.47 20.37 28.75
C THR A 70 -19.27 21.29 27.83
N ARG A 71 -18.74 21.65 26.67
CA ARG A 71 -19.40 22.57 25.72
C ARG A 71 -20.42 21.86 24.84
N TRP A 72 -20.12 20.62 24.45
CA TRP A 72 -20.97 19.80 23.60
C TRP A 72 -21.11 18.37 24.14
N PRO A 73 -22.04 18.13 25.09
CA PRO A 73 -22.19 16.83 25.76
C PRO A 73 -22.41 15.65 24.81
N ARG A 74 -22.99 15.91 23.64
CA ARG A 74 -23.29 14.89 22.61
C ARG A 74 -22.19 14.75 21.53
N ALA A 75 -21.06 15.43 21.65
CA ALA A 75 -20.01 15.43 20.63
C ALA A 75 -19.52 14.00 20.33
N ALA A 76 -19.23 13.20 21.34
CA ALA A 76 -18.77 11.82 21.17
C ALA A 76 -19.78 10.96 20.40
N ALA A 77 -21.06 11.03 20.77
CA ALA A 77 -22.12 10.30 20.07
C ALA A 77 -22.28 10.74 18.61
N THR A 78 -22.14 12.05 18.34
CA THR A 78 -22.22 12.60 16.98
C THR A 78 -21.03 12.12 16.14
N VAL A 79 -19.81 12.19 16.65
CA VAL A 79 -18.60 11.70 15.97
C VAL A 79 -18.69 10.19 15.72
N SER A 80 -19.13 9.40 16.69
CA SER A 80 -19.32 7.96 16.56
C SER A 80 -20.33 7.62 15.47
N ARG A 81 -21.43 8.36 15.37
CA ARG A 81 -22.41 8.21 14.30
C ARG A 81 -21.86 8.53 12.94
N SER A 82 -21.12 9.64 12.82
CA SER A 82 -20.44 10.01 11.57
C SER A 82 -19.43 8.94 11.16
N ALA A 83 -18.66 8.39 12.09
CA ALA A 83 -17.73 7.32 11.83
C ALA A 83 -18.43 6.03 11.34
N ARG A 84 -19.62 5.71 11.87
CA ARG A 84 -20.43 4.57 11.36
C ARG A 84 -20.89 4.79 9.93
N HIS A 85 -21.40 5.98 9.58
CA HIS A 85 -21.77 6.30 8.20
C HIS A 85 -20.56 6.25 7.25
N LEU A 86 -19.40 6.70 7.69
CA LEU A 86 -18.17 6.58 6.91
C LEU A 86 -17.74 5.11 6.75
N ALA A 87 -17.97 4.27 7.75
CA ALA A 87 -17.72 2.83 7.65
C ALA A 87 -18.64 2.16 6.63
N GLU A 88 -19.91 2.56 6.58
CA GLU A 88 -20.87 2.11 5.55
C GLU A 88 -20.43 2.56 4.16
N ALA A 89 -20.09 3.83 4.00
CA ALA A 89 -19.57 4.37 2.74
C ALA A 89 -18.30 3.64 2.29
N ALA A 90 -17.37 3.36 3.21
CA ALA A 90 -16.15 2.60 2.90
C ALA A 90 -16.46 1.19 2.37
N ARG A 91 -17.46 0.50 2.94
CA ARG A 91 -17.90 -0.82 2.44
C ARG A 91 -18.53 -0.73 1.04
N LEU A 92 -19.37 0.28 0.80
CA LEU A 92 -19.97 0.50 -0.52
C LEU A 92 -18.92 0.83 -1.58
N LEU A 93 -17.93 1.68 -1.25
CA LEU A 93 -16.81 1.99 -2.13
C LEU A 93 -15.95 0.75 -2.44
N ALA A 94 -15.72 -0.11 -1.45
CA ALA A 94 -15.00 -1.36 -1.67
C ALA A 94 -15.79 -2.33 -2.57
N ALA A 95 -17.10 -2.49 -2.35
CA ALA A 95 -17.95 -3.32 -3.19
C ALA A 95 -18.05 -2.79 -4.64
N LEU A 96 -18.10 -1.47 -4.81
CA LEU A 96 -18.05 -0.83 -6.13
C LEU A 96 -16.72 -1.12 -6.82
N ALA A 97 -15.59 -0.94 -6.13
CA ALA A 97 -14.28 -1.23 -6.68
C ALA A 97 -14.12 -2.70 -7.06
N GLU A 98 -14.60 -3.62 -6.24
CA GLU A 98 -14.64 -5.06 -6.55
C GLU A 98 -15.48 -5.36 -7.80
N SER A 99 -16.62 -4.67 -7.95
CA SER A 99 -17.44 -4.77 -9.16
C SER A 99 -16.71 -4.23 -10.39
N ASP A 100 -16.04 -3.08 -10.28
CA ASP A 100 -15.24 -2.48 -11.35
C ASP A 100 -14.04 -3.34 -11.74
N ALA A 101 -13.46 -4.04 -10.77
CA ALA A 101 -12.32 -4.92 -10.97
C ALA A 101 -12.66 -6.16 -11.83
N LYS A 102 -13.95 -6.55 -11.91
CA LYS A 102 -14.39 -7.71 -12.69
C LYS A 102 -14.05 -7.53 -14.17
N GLY A 103 -13.25 -8.45 -14.71
CA GLY A 103 -12.76 -8.40 -16.08
C GLY A 103 -11.60 -7.44 -16.34
N LEU A 104 -11.20 -6.64 -15.34
CA LEU A 104 -10.01 -5.78 -15.43
C LEU A 104 -8.80 -6.38 -14.72
N LEU A 105 -9.01 -7.29 -13.78
CA LEU A 105 -7.94 -7.99 -13.06
C LEU A 105 -7.64 -9.34 -13.71
N ASP A 106 -6.35 -9.59 -13.94
CA ASP A 106 -5.81 -10.85 -14.41
C ASP A 106 -4.50 -11.16 -13.69
N GLY A 107 -4.47 -12.21 -12.86
CA GLY A 107 -3.28 -12.60 -12.10
C GLY A 107 -2.73 -11.48 -11.21
N GLY A 108 -3.61 -10.69 -10.59
CA GLY A 108 -3.23 -9.55 -9.75
C GLY A 108 -2.85 -8.28 -10.52
N ARG A 109 -2.83 -8.31 -11.85
CA ARG A 109 -2.52 -7.18 -12.74
C ARG A 109 -3.78 -6.47 -13.16
N LEU A 110 -3.75 -5.14 -13.24
CA LEU A 110 -4.90 -4.32 -13.62
C LEU A 110 -4.75 -3.81 -15.07
N ALA A 111 -5.79 -4.02 -15.88
CA ALA A 111 -5.83 -3.56 -17.26
C ALA A 111 -6.06 -2.03 -17.34
N ILE A 112 -5.16 -1.32 -17.99
CA ILE A 112 -5.19 0.14 -18.09
C ILE A 112 -6.34 0.64 -18.96
N ASP A 113 -6.60 -0.01 -20.09
CA ASP A 113 -7.65 0.42 -21.00
C ASP A 113 -9.05 0.30 -20.38
N GLY A 114 -9.24 -0.73 -19.56
CA GLY A 114 -10.47 -0.87 -18.78
C GLY A 114 -10.59 0.19 -17.70
N LEU A 115 -9.50 0.49 -17.00
CA LEU A 115 -9.44 1.55 -16.00
C LEU A 115 -9.77 2.92 -16.61
N ARG A 116 -9.21 3.25 -17.78
CA ARG A 116 -9.45 4.52 -18.49
C ARG A 116 -10.91 4.74 -18.91
N ARG A 117 -11.68 3.67 -19.08
CA ARG A 117 -13.12 3.77 -19.42
C ARG A 117 -13.99 4.13 -18.24
N LEU A 118 -13.49 3.99 -17.02
CA LEU A 118 -14.21 4.38 -15.81
C LEU A 118 -14.17 5.91 -15.63
N PRO A 119 -15.19 6.51 -15.02
CA PRO A 119 -15.12 7.88 -14.51
C PRO A 119 -13.95 8.06 -13.53
N GLN A 120 -13.40 9.25 -13.45
CA GLN A 120 -12.18 9.54 -12.68
C GLN A 120 -12.28 9.15 -11.19
N ASP A 121 -13.43 9.39 -10.57
CA ASP A 121 -13.70 8.99 -9.19
C ASP A 121 -13.68 7.47 -9.00
N ARG A 122 -14.21 6.71 -9.96
CA ARG A 122 -14.17 5.24 -9.95
C ARG A 122 -12.77 4.70 -10.25
N GLN A 123 -12.02 5.35 -11.14
CA GLN A 123 -10.58 5.03 -11.35
C GLN A 123 -9.81 5.15 -10.04
N ALA A 124 -9.97 6.28 -9.35
CA ALA A 124 -9.33 6.54 -8.07
C ALA A 124 -9.76 5.53 -6.99
N ASN A 125 -11.05 5.19 -6.94
CA ASN A 125 -11.58 4.21 -5.99
C ASN A 125 -11.02 2.80 -6.26
N LEU A 126 -11.03 2.37 -7.51
CA LEU A 126 -10.52 1.05 -7.93
C LEU A 126 -9.02 0.92 -7.65
N LEU A 127 -8.21 1.94 -7.97
CA LEU A 127 -6.78 1.93 -7.69
C LEU A 127 -6.47 1.87 -6.19
N ARG A 128 -7.18 2.65 -5.34
CA ARG A 128 -7.00 2.60 -3.88
C ARG A 128 -7.35 1.22 -3.31
N TRP A 129 -8.44 0.64 -3.79
CA TRP A 129 -8.87 -0.70 -3.39
C TRP A 129 -7.84 -1.74 -3.84
N TRP A 130 -7.42 -1.71 -5.09
CA TRP A 130 -6.47 -2.68 -5.65
C TRP A 130 -5.10 -2.64 -4.97
N ILE A 131 -4.53 -1.44 -4.72
CA ILE A 131 -3.26 -1.29 -3.98
C ILE A 131 -3.37 -1.96 -2.60
N ARG A 132 -4.48 -1.77 -1.90
CA ARG A 132 -4.71 -2.36 -0.58
C ARG A 132 -4.86 -3.89 -0.66
N GLU A 133 -5.55 -4.42 -1.65
CA GLU A 133 -5.69 -5.87 -1.86
C GLU A 133 -4.33 -6.55 -2.17
N GLN A 134 -3.38 -5.80 -2.72
CA GLN A 134 -1.99 -6.27 -2.86
C GLN A 134 -1.20 -6.25 -1.54
N GLY A 135 -1.82 -5.88 -0.43
CA GLY A 135 -1.16 -5.78 0.88
C GLY A 135 -0.21 -4.59 1.01
N LEU A 136 -0.28 -3.62 0.11
CA LEU A 136 0.56 -2.44 0.12
C LEU A 136 -0.07 -1.33 0.96
N GLY A 137 0.75 -0.58 1.67
CA GLY A 137 0.32 0.62 2.37
C GLY A 137 -0.13 1.71 1.38
N ALA A 138 -1.11 2.50 1.78
CA ALA A 138 -1.62 3.57 0.92
C ALA A 138 -0.58 4.69 0.73
N PRO A 139 -0.38 5.20 -0.49
CA PRO A 139 0.39 6.41 -0.73
C PRO A 139 -0.29 7.62 -0.08
N SER A 140 0.45 8.71 0.14
CA SER A 140 -0.13 9.98 0.58
C SER A 140 -1.14 10.51 -0.45
N ALA A 141 -2.07 11.38 -0.03
CA ALA A 141 -3.10 11.93 -0.93
C ALA A 141 -2.48 12.62 -2.15
N ALA A 142 -1.52 13.51 -1.93
CA ALA A 142 -0.82 14.22 -3.00
C ALA A 142 -0.08 13.26 -3.95
N ARG A 143 0.55 12.21 -3.39
CA ARG A 143 1.23 11.20 -4.21
C ARG A 143 0.24 10.37 -5.01
N PHE A 144 -0.94 10.08 -4.45
CA PHE A 144 -1.98 9.33 -5.14
C PHE A 144 -2.55 10.09 -6.35
N GLU A 145 -2.75 11.40 -6.22
CA GLU A 145 -3.18 12.25 -7.34
C GLU A 145 -2.15 12.24 -8.47
N SER A 146 -0.85 12.42 -8.14
CA SER A 146 0.20 12.33 -9.17
C SER A 146 0.30 10.93 -9.80
N ILE A 147 0.01 9.86 -9.07
CA ILE A 147 -0.03 8.50 -9.61
C ILE A 147 -1.09 8.37 -10.72
N LEU A 148 -2.28 8.92 -10.47
CA LEU A 148 -3.36 8.88 -11.46
C LEU A 148 -2.96 9.60 -12.74
N ASP A 149 -2.44 10.82 -12.64
CA ASP A 149 -2.02 11.62 -13.78
C ASP A 149 -0.89 10.91 -14.56
N ASP A 150 0.19 10.52 -13.86
CA ASP A 150 1.33 9.83 -14.45
C ASP A 150 0.95 8.54 -15.19
N LEU A 151 0.03 7.75 -14.63
CA LEU A 151 -0.40 6.48 -15.21
C LEU A 151 -1.38 6.67 -16.38
N MET A 152 -2.27 7.66 -16.28
CA MET A 152 -3.29 7.90 -17.30
C MET A 152 -2.74 8.64 -18.51
N GLU A 153 -1.81 9.59 -18.33
CA GLU A 153 -1.23 10.39 -19.40
C GLU A 153 -0.03 9.76 -20.07
N ALA A 154 0.58 8.77 -19.43
CA ALA A 154 1.77 8.10 -19.97
C ALA A 154 1.50 7.52 -21.36
N ARG A 155 2.44 7.76 -22.28
CA ARG A 155 2.44 7.17 -23.63
C ARG A 155 2.50 5.65 -23.55
N ALA A 156 2.04 4.97 -24.60
CA ALA A 156 1.99 3.50 -24.62
C ALA A 156 3.39 2.83 -24.53
N ASP A 157 4.42 3.53 -25.00
CA ASP A 157 5.82 3.10 -24.96
C ASP A 157 6.55 3.51 -23.65
N ALA A 158 5.97 4.39 -22.86
CA ALA A 158 6.51 4.77 -21.58
C ALA A 158 6.22 3.67 -20.54
N ALA A 159 7.20 3.40 -19.68
CA ALA A 159 7.08 2.50 -18.53
C ALA A 159 7.11 3.30 -17.24
N PRO A 160 6.06 4.07 -16.92
CA PRO A 160 6.04 4.91 -15.74
C PRO A 160 6.20 4.05 -14.48
N LEU A 161 7.07 4.52 -13.61
CA LEU A 161 7.32 3.96 -12.29
C LEU A 161 7.01 4.99 -11.23
N VAL A 162 6.06 4.67 -10.37
CA VAL A 162 5.72 5.53 -9.25
C VAL A 162 5.99 4.78 -7.96
N ARG A 163 6.81 5.36 -7.07
CA ARG A 163 7.20 4.77 -5.78
C ARG A 163 6.69 5.59 -4.60
N TRP A 164 6.35 4.89 -3.53
CA TRP A 164 6.14 5.44 -2.20
C TRP A 164 6.75 4.48 -1.15
N GLU A 165 6.71 4.82 0.11
CA GLU A 165 7.41 4.09 1.18
C GLU A 165 7.15 2.58 1.20
N SER A 166 5.90 2.15 0.99
CA SER A 166 5.48 0.75 1.13
C SER A 166 5.14 0.05 -0.18
N GLY A 167 5.34 0.70 -1.33
CA GLY A 167 4.99 0.10 -2.60
C GLY A 167 5.48 0.86 -3.83
N GLU A 168 5.35 0.21 -4.96
CA GLU A 168 5.53 0.82 -6.26
C GLU A 168 4.48 0.34 -7.25
N LEU A 169 4.11 1.23 -8.16
CA LEU A 169 3.31 0.93 -9.34
C LEU A 169 4.18 1.04 -10.58
N ARG A 170 4.10 0.02 -11.40
CA ARG A 170 4.75 -0.02 -12.72
C ARG A 170 3.70 -0.24 -13.79
N ARG A 171 3.86 0.44 -14.90
CA ARG A 171 3.14 0.11 -16.12
C ARG A 171 4.07 -0.66 -17.04
N TYR A 172 3.57 -1.77 -17.57
CA TYR A 172 4.20 -2.49 -18.66
C TYR A 172 3.15 -2.83 -19.70
N ARG A 173 3.29 -2.27 -20.90
CA ARG A 173 2.29 -2.33 -21.97
C ARG A 173 0.93 -1.78 -21.49
N ASP A 174 -0.11 -2.60 -21.55
CA ASP A 174 -1.48 -2.30 -21.15
C ASP A 174 -1.83 -2.74 -19.71
N ARG A 175 -0.84 -3.11 -18.90
CA ARG A 175 -1.04 -3.63 -17.54
C ARG A 175 -0.32 -2.81 -16.49
N LEU A 176 -0.98 -2.65 -15.34
CA LEU A 176 -0.41 -2.12 -14.12
C LEU A 176 -0.01 -3.24 -13.18
N TYR A 177 1.10 -3.06 -12.52
CA TYR A 177 1.69 -3.94 -11.53
C TYR A 177 1.85 -3.15 -10.23
N ALA A 178 1.31 -3.67 -9.13
CA ALA A 178 1.51 -3.15 -7.79
C ALA A 178 2.34 -4.15 -6.99
N MET A 179 3.46 -3.71 -6.42
CA MET A 179 4.39 -4.58 -5.71
C MET A 179 5.18 -3.81 -4.67
N GLN A 180 5.85 -4.52 -3.79
CA GLN A 180 6.86 -3.90 -2.93
C GLN A 180 8.00 -3.32 -3.78
N PRO A 181 8.63 -2.22 -3.33
CA PRO A 181 9.76 -1.64 -4.05
C PRO A 181 10.83 -2.70 -4.30
N LEU A 182 11.20 -2.86 -5.56
CA LEU A 182 12.30 -3.76 -5.90
C LEU A 182 13.62 -3.16 -5.41
N PRO A 183 14.52 -4.00 -4.89
CA PRO A 183 15.86 -3.56 -4.55
C PRO A 183 16.56 -3.02 -5.80
N GLU A 184 17.47 -2.08 -5.60
CA GLU A 184 18.30 -1.62 -6.71
C GLU A 184 19.10 -2.79 -7.30
N PRO A 185 19.20 -2.86 -8.64
CA PRO A 185 20.04 -3.88 -9.27
C PRO A 185 21.46 -3.77 -8.71
N PRO A 186 22.11 -4.89 -8.42
CA PRO A 186 23.50 -4.86 -7.97
C PRO A 186 24.37 -4.15 -9.02
N ALA A 187 25.25 -3.26 -8.56
CA ALA A 187 26.19 -2.60 -9.44
C ALA A 187 27.16 -3.63 -10.04
N GLY A 188 27.20 -3.73 -11.35
CA GLY A 188 28.12 -4.63 -12.06
C GLY A 188 27.45 -5.47 -13.16
N THR A 189 28.26 -6.27 -13.83
CA THR A 189 27.78 -7.20 -14.87
C THR A 189 27.29 -8.49 -14.20
N LEU A 190 26.04 -8.83 -14.41
CA LEU A 190 25.50 -10.12 -13.99
C LEU A 190 25.76 -11.15 -15.10
N ARG A 191 26.35 -12.30 -14.76
CA ARG A 191 26.42 -13.45 -15.66
C ARG A 191 25.21 -14.33 -15.43
N PHE A 192 24.51 -14.64 -16.51
CA PHE A 192 23.46 -15.66 -16.50
C PHE A 192 24.13 -17.04 -16.57
N ASP A 193 23.83 -17.88 -15.59
CA ASP A 193 24.23 -19.30 -15.62
C ASP A 193 23.03 -20.13 -16.11
N PRO A 194 23.10 -20.67 -17.34
CA PRO A 194 22.00 -21.47 -17.89
C PRO A 194 21.81 -22.82 -17.20
N ALA A 195 22.75 -23.27 -16.37
CA ALA A 195 22.67 -24.52 -15.61
C ALA A 195 21.82 -24.39 -14.32
N LEU A 196 21.51 -23.18 -13.89
CA LEU A 196 20.60 -22.98 -12.76
C LEU A 196 19.15 -23.21 -13.20
N PRO A 197 18.38 -24.05 -12.48
CA PRO A 197 16.99 -24.30 -12.84
C PRO A 197 16.21 -22.98 -12.91
N ALA A 198 15.42 -22.81 -13.96
CA ALA A 198 14.52 -21.66 -14.17
C ALA A 198 13.33 -21.75 -13.20
N GLY A 199 13.61 -21.65 -11.93
CA GLY A 199 12.66 -21.70 -10.83
C GLY A 199 12.91 -20.56 -9.85
N ILE A 200 12.05 -19.55 -9.93
CA ILE A 200 11.68 -18.68 -8.81
C ILE A 200 12.88 -18.22 -7.97
N GLY A 201 13.40 -17.04 -8.26
CA GLY A 201 14.27 -16.31 -7.34
C GLY A 201 15.67 -16.89 -7.18
N GLY A 202 16.22 -17.49 -8.22
CA GLY A 202 17.64 -17.80 -8.28
C GLY A 202 18.41 -16.49 -8.06
N LEU A 203 18.99 -16.32 -6.88
CA LEU A 203 19.88 -15.24 -6.54
C LEU A 203 20.95 -15.17 -7.63
N MET A 204 20.83 -14.22 -8.53
CA MET A 204 21.95 -13.81 -9.38
C MET A 204 23.08 -13.41 -8.45
N ARG A 205 24.05 -14.29 -8.23
CA ARG A 205 25.25 -13.92 -7.50
C ARG A 205 25.98 -12.87 -8.32
N PRO A 206 26.31 -11.70 -7.77
CA PRO A 206 27.22 -10.79 -8.43
C PRO A 206 28.55 -11.53 -8.61
N VAL A 207 28.96 -11.73 -9.85
CA VAL A 207 30.28 -12.24 -10.15
C VAL A 207 31.21 -11.01 -10.10
N PRO A 208 32.29 -11.04 -9.32
CA PRO A 208 33.26 -9.96 -9.35
C PRO A 208 33.76 -9.75 -10.79
N PRO A 209 33.97 -8.49 -11.21
CA PRO A 209 34.41 -8.23 -12.57
C PRO A 209 35.71 -8.97 -12.83
N VAL A 210 35.78 -9.68 -13.97
CA VAL A 210 36.96 -10.46 -14.40
C VAL A 210 38.18 -9.58 -14.68
N TRP A 211 38.12 -8.28 -14.40
CA TRP A 211 39.15 -7.26 -14.61
C TRP A 211 40.06 -6.99 -13.40
N ALA A 212 40.20 -7.92 -12.47
CA ALA A 212 41.22 -7.82 -11.42
C ALA A 212 42.65 -8.11 -11.91
N GLY A 213 42.88 -8.03 -13.21
CA GLY A 213 44.21 -8.03 -13.84
C GLY A 213 44.49 -6.69 -14.50
N SER A 214 45.62 -6.10 -14.23
CA SER A 214 46.17 -4.79 -14.58
C SER A 214 46.07 -4.37 -16.07
N GLY A 215 44.87 -4.11 -16.60
CA GLY A 215 44.66 -3.63 -17.95
C GLY A 215 43.43 -2.71 -18.00
N SER A 216 43.62 -1.49 -18.49
CA SER A 216 42.54 -0.53 -18.71
C SER A 216 41.48 -1.07 -19.68
N PRO A 217 40.17 -0.79 -19.49
CA PRO A 217 39.14 -1.21 -20.41
C PRO A 217 39.34 -0.58 -21.80
N PRO A 218 39.02 -1.31 -22.90
CA PRO A 218 39.17 -0.76 -24.24
C PRO A 218 38.22 0.43 -24.43
N SER A 219 38.78 1.49 -25.05
CA SER A 219 38.07 2.73 -25.36
C SER A 219 36.84 2.45 -26.26
N ALA A 220 35.78 3.27 -26.10
CA ALA A 220 34.57 3.21 -26.90
C ALA A 220 34.76 3.38 -28.42
N LYS A 221 35.96 3.78 -28.86
CA LYS A 221 36.35 3.92 -30.29
C LYS A 221 36.70 2.60 -30.96
N ASP A 222 37.04 1.55 -30.20
CA ASP A 222 37.45 0.26 -30.77
C ASP A 222 36.30 -0.68 -31.11
N ARG A 223 35.07 -0.33 -30.73
CA ARG A 223 33.87 -1.16 -31.00
C ARG A 223 33.27 -1.03 -32.39
N LYS A 224 33.84 -0.20 -33.30
CA LYS A 224 33.30 0.04 -34.66
C LYS A 224 33.93 -0.80 -35.75
N ARG A 225 34.79 -1.77 -35.42
CA ARG A 225 35.53 -2.54 -36.47
C ARG A 225 35.39 -4.06 -36.37
N SER A 226 34.28 -4.57 -35.94
CA SER A 226 34.00 -6.03 -36.14
C SER A 226 32.57 -6.23 -36.60
N SER A 227 32.38 -6.05 -37.91
CA SER A 227 31.22 -6.55 -38.62
C SER A 227 31.39 -8.07 -38.79
N PRO A 228 30.35 -8.88 -38.61
CA PRO A 228 30.42 -10.32 -38.85
C PRO A 228 30.49 -10.57 -40.37
N PRO A 229 31.17 -11.65 -40.82
CA PRO A 229 31.24 -12.02 -42.24
C PRO A 229 29.86 -12.51 -42.73
N SER A 230 29.52 -12.11 -43.94
CA SER A 230 28.30 -12.52 -44.67
C SER A 230 28.30 -14.04 -44.90
N PRO A 231 27.15 -14.73 -44.85
CA PRO A 231 27.09 -16.14 -45.24
C PRO A 231 27.28 -16.29 -46.74
N SER A 232 28.25 -17.10 -47.15
CA SER A 232 28.43 -17.54 -48.52
C SER A 232 27.39 -18.61 -48.90
N THR A 233 26.64 -18.30 -49.93
CA THR A 233 25.77 -19.22 -50.66
C THR A 233 26.60 -20.29 -51.33
N ASN A 234 26.31 -21.56 -51.05
CA ASN A 234 26.46 -22.69 -51.98
C ASN A 234 25.37 -23.69 -51.69
#